data_e5fee778f3f532f0e7663e123509d9e0
#
_entry.id   e5fee778f3f532f0e7663e123509d9e0
#
_cell.length_a   1.000
_cell.length_b   1.000
_cell.length_c   1.000
_cell.angle_alpha   90.00
_cell.angle_beta   90.00
_cell.angle_gamma   90.00
#
_symmetry.space_group_name_H-M   'P 1'
#
loop_
_entity.id
_entity.type
_entity.pdbx_description
1 polymer ?
#
loop_
_entity_poly.entity_id
_entity_poly.type
_entity_poly.pdbx_seq_one_letter_code
_entity_poly.pdbx_strand_id
1 'polypeptide(L)'
;MSKKYLGEQIDIHAGGEDLVFPHHENEIAQSEAANGKEFAKYWMHNAFLNIDNRKMSKSLGNFRTVREISEQYDLQVLRFFMLSAHYRNPLNFSADLMEASKNGLERIVNAADNLKFLKKNAANEKMTEEENKLFIQTDAFVADFERAMEDDFNTADAIAAVFDLVKFANSNTDSESSAEYLGKLFDLLVKLTDVLGLLVDKKEDILDEDIEKLIEERQAARKAKDFARADAIRDDLLEKGIVLKDTREGVQWKRA
;
A
#
# COMPACT_ATOMS: atom_id res chain seq x y z
N MET A 1 -31.58 -3.18 6.82
CA MET A 1 -30.65 -3.99 6.03
C MET A 1 -29.46 -4.46 6.85
N SER A 2 -28.84 -3.63 7.70
CA SER A 2 -27.71 -4.00 8.58
C SER A 2 -27.99 -5.24 9.42
N LYS A 3 -29.11 -5.32 10.15
CA LYS A 3 -29.50 -6.51 10.93
C LYS A 3 -29.49 -7.81 10.13
N LYS A 4 -29.92 -7.78 8.86
CA LYS A 4 -30.00 -8.99 8.01
C LYS A 4 -28.63 -9.53 7.63
N TYR A 5 -27.64 -8.65 7.40
CA TYR A 5 -26.34 -9.03 6.83
C TYR A 5 -25.19 -8.97 7.84
N LEU A 6 -25.28 -8.08 8.84
CA LEU A 6 -24.22 -7.82 9.81
C LEU A 6 -24.59 -8.19 11.25
N GLY A 7 -25.87 -8.55 11.51
CA GLY A 7 -26.35 -8.87 12.85
C GLY A 7 -27.06 -7.70 13.54
N GLU A 8 -27.43 -7.90 14.80
CA GLU A 8 -28.17 -6.91 15.58
C GLU A 8 -27.30 -5.78 16.13
N GLN A 9 -26.01 -6.04 16.27
CA GLN A 9 -24.99 -5.09 16.67
C GLN A 9 -23.80 -5.25 15.73
N ILE A 10 -23.23 -4.16 15.27
CA ILE A 10 -22.03 -4.15 14.42
C ILE A 10 -20.80 -3.75 15.24
N ASP A 11 -19.61 -4.16 14.80
CA ASP A 11 -18.40 -3.85 15.54
C ASP A 11 -17.97 -2.40 15.30
N ILE A 12 -17.88 -1.95 14.05
CA ILE A 12 -17.45 -0.60 13.70
C ILE A 12 -18.46 0.01 12.73
N HIS A 13 -18.92 1.23 13.02
CA HIS A 13 -19.64 2.09 12.10
C HIS A 13 -18.85 3.36 11.84
N ALA A 14 -18.62 3.68 10.57
CA ALA A 14 -17.79 4.81 10.19
C ALA A 14 -18.45 5.70 9.14
N GLY A 15 -18.10 6.99 9.16
CA GLY A 15 -18.58 7.98 8.18
C GLY A 15 -17.88 9.32 8.31
N GLY A 16 -18.33 10.30 7.55
CA GLY A 16 -17.84 11.68 7.69
C GLY A 16 -18.36 12.34 8.97
N GLU A 17 -17.63 13.28 9.51
CA GLU A 17 -17.99 14.04 10.72
C GLU A 17 -19.32 14.79 10.58
N ASP A 18 -19.70 15.15 9.35
CA ASP A 18 -20.99 15.79 9.04
C ASP A 18 -22.20 14.86 9.18
N LEU A 19 -21.97 13.55 9.24
CA LEU A 19 -23.03 12.56 9.43
C LEU A 19 -23.35 12.29 10.90
N VAL A 20 -22.55 12.76 11.86
CA VAL A 20 -22.79 12.58 13.30
C VAL A 20 -24.22 12.99 13.64
N PHE A 21 -24.60 14.19 13.21
CA PHE A 21 -25.96 14.70 13.40
C PHE A 21 -26.50 15.33 12.11
N PRO A 22 -27.74 15.00 11.71
CA PRO A 22 -28.69 14.09 12.39
C PRO A 22 -28.65 12.62 11.95
N HIS A 23 -27.78 12.26 11.00
CA HIS A 23 -27.86 10.96 10.30
C HIS A 23 -27.55 9.76 11.23
N HIS A 24 -26.36 9.74 11.82
CA HIS A 24 -25.94 8.64 12.69
C HIS A 24 -26.77 8.57 13.98
N GLU A 25 -27.17 9.70 14.55
CA GLU A 25 -28.08 9.74 15.69
C GLU A 25 -29.43 9.08 15.35
N ASN A 26 -29.95 9.31 14.13
CA ASN A 26 -31.18 8.65 13.67
C ASN A 26 -30.97 7.15 13.42
N GLU A 27 -29.82 6.73 12.95
CA GLU A 27 -29.50 5.30 12.79
C GLU A 27 -29.44 4.58 14.14
N ILE A 28 -28.81 5.20 15.16
CA ILE A 28 -28.79 4.71 16.53
C ILE A 28 -30.23 4.55 17.04
N ALA A 29 -31.00 5.62 16.99
CA ALA A 29 -32.38 5.62 17.51
C ALA A 29 -33.26 4.54 16.85
N GLN A 30 -33.16 4.39 15.52
CA GLN A 30 -33.93 3.38 14.79
C GLN A 30 -33.48 1.95 15.10
N SER A 31 -32.15 1.72 15.13
CA SER A 31 -31.63 0.39 15.36
C SER A 31 -31.84 -0.09 16.77
N GLU A 32 -31.61 0.76 17.77
CA GLU A 32 -31.75 0.42 19.17
C GLU A 32 -33.21 0.23 19.56
N ALA A 33 -34.10 1.08 19.06
CA ALA A 33 -35.54 0.89 19.26
C ALA A 33 -36.07 -0.42 18.66
N ALA A 34 -35.51 -0.83 17.50
CA ALA A 34 -35.94 -2.04 16.81
C ALA A 34 -35.34 -3.34 17.39
N ASN A 35 -34.16 -3.27 17.97
CA ASN A 35 -33.38 -4.46 18.35
C ASN A 35 -33.18 -4.59 19.87
N GLY A 36 -33.37 -3.52 20.64
CA GLY A 36 -33.14 -3.49 22.10
C GLY A 36 -31.66 -3.66 22.49
N LYS A 37 -30.74 -3.33 21.58
CA LYS A 37 -29.29 -3.45 21.74
C LYS A 37 -28.63 -2.24 21.17
N GLU A 38 -27.43 -1.90 21.68
CA GLU A 38 -26.55 -0.91 21.10
C GLU A 38 -26.25 -1.21 19.63
N PHE A 39 -26.32 -0.19 18.78
CA PHE A 39 -26.18 -0.37 17.33
C PHE A 39 -24.76 -0.71 16.90
N ALA A 40 -23.76 0.03 17.35
CA ALA A 40 -22.35 -0.18 17.03
C ALA A 40 -21.47 -0.04 18.28
N LYS A 41 -20.47 -0.93 18.42
CA LYS A 41 -19.52 -0.87 19.54
C LYS A 41 -18.58 0.31 19.43
N TYR A 42 -18.13 0.61 18.20
CA TYR A 42 -17.19 1.69 17.91
C TYR A 42 -17.69 2.56 16.78
N TRP A 43 -17.48 3.87 16.92
CA TRP A 43 -17.82 4.88 15.94
C TRP A 43 -16.55 5.58 15.47
N MET A 44 -16.38 5.70 14.15
CA MET A 44 -15.26 6.42 13.55
C MET A 44 -15.77 7.52 12.63
N HIS A 45 -15.29 8.75 12.85
CA HIS A 45 -15.68 9.89 12.04
C HIS A 45 -14.44 10.54 11.43
N ASN A 46 -14.33 10.47 10.09
CA ASN A 46 -13.26 11.15 9.38
C ASN A 46 -13.62 12.60 9.08
N ALA A 47 -12.61 13.44 9.14
CA ALA A 47 -12.74 14.84 8.73
C ALA A 47 -12.80 15.00 7.20
N PHE A 48 -12.94 16.23 6.73
CA PHE A 48 -13.12 16.55 5.31
C PHE A 48 -11.80 16.54 4.53
N LEU A 49 -11.93 16.20 3.25
CA LEU A 49 -10.91 16.47 2.25
C LEU A 49 -11.17 17.86 1.62
N ASN A 50 -10.19 18.73 1.75
CA ASN A 50 -10.16 20.01 1.07
C ASN A 50 -9.35 19.91 -0.22
N ILE A 51 -9.68 20.76 -1.20
CA ILE A 51 -8.89 20.93 -2.42
C ILE A 51 -8.43 22.38 -2.46
N ASP A 52 -7.12 22.61 -2.48
CA ASP A 52 -6.52 23.95 -2.46
C ASP A 52 -7.12 24.84 -1.35
N ASN A 53 -7.19 24.30 -0.13
CA ASN A 53 -7.76 24.93 1.07
C ASN A 53 -9.26 25.29 0.97
N ARG A 54 -10.00 24.67 0.05
CA ARG A 54 -11.45 24.84 -0.07
C ARG A 54 -12.14 23.51 0.07
N LYS A 55 -13.30 23.50 0.72
CA LYS A 55 -14.12 22.28 0.83
C LYS A 55 -14.38 21.72 -0.57
N MET A 56 -14.11 20.44 -0.76
CA MET A 56 -14.44 19.75 -2.01
C MET A 56 -15.96 19.63 -2.15
N SER A 57 -16.51 20.14 -3.24
CA SER A 57 -17.94 19.98 -3.55
C SER A 57 -18.20 20.04 -5.06
N LYS A 58 -19.26 19.34 -5.48
CA LYS A 58 -19.70 19.38 -6.90
C LYS A 58 -20.12 20.78 -7.34
N SER A 59 -20.74 21.55 -6.44
CA SER A 59 -21.21 22.91 -6.73
C SER A 59 -20.07 23.92 -6.94
N LEU A 60 -18.90 23.68 -6.37
CA LEU A 60 -17.71 24.51 -6.55
C LEU A 60 -16.87 24.10 -7.77
N GLY A 61 -17.23 23.00 -8.44
CA GLY A 61 -16.48 22.50 -9.61
C GLY A 61 -15.09 21.97 -9.29
N ASN A 62 -14.75 21.82 -8.00
CA ASN A 62 -13.45 21.32 -7.55
C ASN A 62 -13.48 19.83 -7.13
N PHE A 63 -14.57 19.13 -7.46
CA PHE A 63 -14.70 17.71 -7.18
C PHE A 63 -13.76 16.90 -8.08
N ARG A 64 -12.97 16.00 -7.48
CA ARG A 64 -12.08 15.07 -8.15
C ARG A 64 -12.42 13.64 -7.75
N THR A 65 -12.49 12.76 -8.72
CA THR A 65 -12.63 11.32 -8.47
C THR A 65 -11.25 10.66 -8.34
N VAL A 66 -11.18 9.53 -7.63
CA VAL A 66 -9.94 8.73 -7.57
C VAL A 66 -9.47 8.32 -8.96
N ARG A 67 -10.39 8.05 -9.91
CA ARG A 67 -10.07 7.72 -11.29
C ARG A 67 -9.35 8.87 -12.01
N GLU A 68 -9.83 10.10 -11.87
CA GLU A 68 -9.17 11.26 -12.47
C GLU A 68 -7.79 11.51 -11.85
N ILE A 69 -7.64 11.26 -10.54
CA ILE A 69 -6.35 11.37 -9.86
C ILE A 69 -5.39 10.28 -10.35
N SER A 70 -5.88 9.06 -10.61
CA SER A 70 -5.06 7.95 -11.10
C SER A 70 -4.46 8.16 -12.50
N GLU A 71 -5.00 9.10 -13.27
CA GLU A 71 -4.42 9.51 -14.56
C GLU A 71 -3.15 10.36 -14.40
N GLN A 72 -2.93 10.95 -13.22
CA GLN A 72 -1.81 11.86 -12.93
C GLN A 72 -0.83 11.30 -11.89
N TYR A 73 -1.30 10.48 -10.95
CA TYR A 73 -0.53 9.96 -9.83
C TYR A 73 -0.75 8.46 -9.65
N ASP A 74 0.29 7.75 -9.27
CA ASP A 74 0.17 6.38 -8.78
C ASP A 74 -0.77 6.35 -7.55
N LEU A 75 -1.69 5.39 -7.51
CA LEU A 75 -2.64 5.25 -6.40
C LEU A 75 -1.97 4.92 -5.07
N GLN A 76 -0.75 4.37 -5.07
CA GLN A 76 0.05 4.21 -3.87
C GLN A 76 0.50 5.55 -3.28
N VAL A 77 0.80 6.53 -4.14
CA VAL A 77 1.09 7.91 -3.69
C VAL A 77 -0.14 8.55 -3.07
N LEU A 78 -1.33 8.37 -3.69
CA LEU A 78 -2.58 8.85 -3.12
C LEU A 78 -2.86 8.17 -1.76
N ARG A 79 -2.65 6.85 -1.67
CA ARG A 79 -2.80 6.13 -0.40
C ARG A 79 -1.87 6.66 0.67
N PHE A 80 -0.59 6.83 0.35
CA PHE A 80 0.38 7.40 1.27
C PHE A 80 -0.01 8.82 1.72
N PHE A 81 -0.45 9.67 0.79
CA PHE A 81 -0.99 11.00 1.09
C PHE A 81 -2.15 10.93 2.08
N MET A 82 -3.14 10.08 1.84
CA MET A 82 -4.30 9.93 2.74
C MET A 82 -3.91 9.46 4.15
N LEU A 83 -2.89 8.62 4.28
CA LEU A 83 -2.39 8.10 5.55
C LEU A 83 -1.42 9.05 6.26
N SER A 84 -0.94 10.11 5.59
CA SER A 84 0.03 11.05 6.16
C SER A 84 -0.55 12.00 7.22
N ALA A 85 -1.88 12.00 7.39
CA ALA A 85 -2.57 12.73 8.45
C ALA A 85 -3.50 11.77 9.22
N HIS A 86 -3.75 12.09 10.49
CA HIS A 86 -4.76 11.38 11.26
C HIS A 86 -6.13 11.58 10.63
N TYR A 87 -6.94 10.52 10.52
CA TYR A 87 -8.24 10.53 9.81
C TYR A 87 -9.25 11.57 10.37
N ARG A 88 -9.11 11.97 11.64
CA ARG A 88 -9.94 13.02 12.26
C ARG A 88 -9.53 14.44 11.87
N ASN A 89 -8.40 14.63 11.21
CA ASN A 89 -7.92 15.94 10.81
C ASN A 89 -8.28 16.23 9.35
N PRO A 90 -8.72 17.46 9.04
CA PRO A 90 -8.93 17.87 7.65
C PRO A 90 -7.66 17.71 6.83
N LEU A 91 -7.76 17.06 5.69
CA LEU A 91 -6.65 16.86 4.77
C LEU A 91 -6.80 17.79 3.56
N ASN A 92 -5.73 18.50 3.20
CA ASN A 92 -5.76 19.38 2.05
C ASN A 92 -5.04 18.73 0.85
N PHE A 93 -5.79 18.45 -0.20
CA PHE A 93 -5.23 17.95 -1.45
C PHE A 93 -4.70 19.12 -2.28
N SER A 94 -3.42 19.07 -2.61
CA SER A 94 -2.77 19.99 -3.54
C SER A 94 -1.65 19.28 -4.30
N ALA A 95 -1.25 19.81 -5.45
CA ALA A 95 -0.16 19.23 -6.25
C ALA A 95 1.14 19.15 -5.45
N ASP A 96 1.48 20.19 -4.67
CA ASP A 96 2.70 20.21 -3.85
C ASP A 96 2.71 19.11 -2.78
N LEU A 97 1.56 18.87 -2.12
CA LEU A 97 1.44 17.83 -1.09
C LEU A 97 1.44 16.42 -1.70
N MET A 98 0.90 16.27 -2.91
CA MET A 98 1.00 15.00 -3.64
C MET A 98 2.44 14.71 -4.06
N GLU A 99 3.20 15.71 -4.52
CA GLU A 99 4.61 15.54 -4.85
C GLU A 99 5.47 15.27 -3.61
N ALA A 100 5.19 15.93 -2.49
CA ALA A 100 5.82 15.62 -1.20
C ALA A 100 5.53 14.18 -0.76
N SER A 101 4.30 13.71 -0.95
CA SER A 101 3.90 12.33 -0.62
C SER A 101 4.57 11.31 -1.52
N LYS A 102 4.72 11.61 -2.82
CA LYS A 102 5.48 10.80 -3.77
C LYS A 102 6.94 10.64 -3.32
N ASN A 103 7.60 11.75 -3.02
CA ASN A 103 8.99 11.73 -2.54
C ASN A 103 9.12 10.96 -1.20
N GLY A 104 8.12 11.07 -0.32
CA GLY A 104 8.07 10.32 0.94
C GLY A 104 7.98 8.81 0.70
N LEU A 105 7.04 8.37 -0.13
CA LEU A 105 6.87 6.96 -0.48
C LEU A 105 8.12 6.41 -1.20
N GLU A 106 8.68 7.16 -2.15
CA GLU A 106 9.90 6.76 -2.87
C GLU A 106 11.09 6.52 -1.93
N ARG A 107 11.21 7.28 -0.85
CA ARG A 107 12.27 7.03 0.16
C ARG A 107 12.12 5.67 0.82
N ILE A 108 10.90 5.24 1.11
CA ILE A 108 10.62 3.93 1.71
C ILE A 108 10.90 2.82 0.70
N VAL A 109 10.41 2.97 -0.54
CA VAL A 109 10.62 2.00 -1.62
C VAL A 109 12.11 1.85 -1.92
N ASN A 110 12.85 2.96 -2.05
CA ASN A 110 14.29 2.93 -2.30
C ASN A 110 15.07 2.23 -1.19
N ALA A 111 14.65 2.37 0.08
CA ALA A 111 15.28 1.64 1.18
C ALA A 111 15.02 0.13 1.07
N ALA A 112 13.81 -0.28 0.72
CA ALA A 112 13.47 -1.69 0.49
C ALA A 112 14.29 -2.27 -0.68
N ASP A 113 14.40 -1.55 -1.79
CA ASP A 113 15.16 -1.96 -2.97
C ASP A 113 16.66 -2.04 -2.67
N ASN A 114 17.21 -1.10 -1.89
CA ASN A 114 18.60 -1.13 -1.45
C ASN A 114 18.87 -2.36 -0.57
N LEU A 115 17.99 -2.68 0.37
CA LEU A 115 18.13 -3.89 1.21
C LEU A 115 18.12 -5.16 0.38
N LYS A 116 17.24 -5.27 -0.63
CA LYS A 116 17.22 -6.39 -1.58
C LYS A 116 18.52 -6.49 -2.38
N PHE A 117 18.98 -5.35 -2.89
CA PHE A 117 20.22 -5.29 -3.67
C PHE A 117 21.43 -5.74 -2.85
N LEU A 118 21.59 -5.20 -1.65
CA LEU A 118 22.66 -5.58 -0.74
C LEU A 118 22.58 -7.06 -0.38
N LYS A 119 21.38 -7.57 -0.03
CA LYS A 119 21.15 -8.98 0.28
C LYS A 119 21.58 -9.91 -0.86
N LYS A 120 21.21 -9.56 -2.10
CA LYS A 120 21.57 -10.36 -3.29
C LYS A 120 23.06 -10.45 -3.51
N ASN A 121 23.82 -9.42 -3.10
CA ASN A 121 25.27 -9.30 -3.30
C ASN A 121 26.07 -9.57 -2.01
N ALA A 122 25.43 -9.96 -0.92
CA ALA A 122 26.10 -10.18 0.36
C ALA A 122 27.10 -11.34 0.30
N ALA A 123 28.32 -11.10 0.80
CA ALA A 123 29.36 -12.12 0.87
C ALA A 123 29.16 -13.10 2.04
N ASN A 124 28.52 -12.64 3.12
CA ASN A 124 28.26 -13.41 4.34
C ASN A 124 26.77 -13.76 4.45
N GLU A 125 26.47 -15.02 4.73
CA GLU A 125 25.09 -15.48 4.87
C GLU A 125 24.50 -15.16 6.25
N LYS A 126 25.26 -15.42 7.33
CA LYS A 126 24.74 -15.39 8.70
C LYS A 126 25.07 -14.08 9.42
N MET A 127 24.13 -13.65 10.24
CA MET A 127 24.30 -12.49 11.11
C MET A 127 25.48 -12.63 12.07
N THR A 128 26.23 -11.57 12.23
CA THR A 128 27.23 -11.42 13.28
C THR A 128 26.57 -11.07 14.63
N GLU A 129 27.36 -11.14 15.72
CA GLU A 129 26.85 -10.71 17.03
C GLU A 129 26.53 -9.21 17.09
N GLU A 130 27.30 -8.40 16.37
CA GLU A 130 27.07 -6.96 16.22
C GLU A 130 25.75 -6.68 15.49
N GLU A 131 25.51 -7.34 14.36
CA GLU A 131 24.26 -7.22 13.63
C GLU A 131 23.05 -7.69 14.44
N ASN A 132 23.20 -8.74 15.26
CA ASN A 132 22.15 -9.17 16.17
C ASN A 132 21.83 -8.08 17.20
N LYS A 133 22.82 -7.40 17.77
CA LYS A 133 22.60 -6.29 18.70
C LYS A 133 21.93 -5.10 18.02
N LEU A 134 22.29 -4.82 16.77
CA LEU A 134 21.63 -3.80 15.96
C LEU A 134 20.17 -4.19 15.65
N PHE A 135 19.92 -5.42 15.25
CA PHE A 135 18.57 -5.86 14.91
C PHE A 135 17.61 -5.79 16.12
N ILE A 136 18.08 -6.13 17.33
CA ILE A 136 17.26 -5.99 18.55
C ILE A 136 16.80 -4.54 18.78
N GLN A 137 17.56 -3.54 18.33
CA GLN A 137 17.15 -2.13 18.47
C GLN A 137 15.91 -1.82 17.61
N THR A 138 15.64 -2.60 16.59
CA THR A 138 14.45 -2.39 15.74
C THR A 138 13.13 -2.67 16.45
N ASP A 139 13.15 -3.40 17.57
CA ASP A 139 11.97 -3.64 18.40
C ASP A 139 11.33 -2.31 18.90
N ALA A 140 12.15 -1.27 19.09
CA ALA A 140 11.66 0.05 19.46
C ALA A 140 10.77 0.66 18.36
N PHE A 141 11.14 0.52 17.08
CA PHE A 141 10.34 1.04 15.96
C PHE A 141 9.04 0.27 15.79
N VAL A 142 9.07 -1.04 16.06
CA VAL A 142 7.84 -1.86 16.06
C VAL A 142 6.91 -1.40 17.18
N ALA A 143 7.43 -1.21 18.39
CA ALA A 143 6.64 -0.74 19.54
C ALA A 143 6.06 0.67 19.29
N ASP A 144 6.82 1.57 18.67
CA ASP A 144 6.36 2.91 18.31
C ASP A 144 5.24 2.85 17.25
N PHE A 145 5.41 1.99 16.24
CA PHE A 145 4.38 1.75 15.23
C PHE A 145 3.10 1.18 15.84
N GLU A 146 3.21 0.14 16.65
CA GLU A 146 2.06 -0.50 17.31
C GLU A 146 1.34 0.49 18.22
N ARG A 147 2.08 1.25 19.04
CA ARG A 147 1.51 2.29 19.91
C ARG A 147 0.74 3.35 19.12
N ALA A 148 1.28 3.80 17.97
CA ALA A 148 0.61 4.77 17.11
C ALA A 148 -0.68 4.19 16.50
N MET A 149 -0.66 2.94 16.07
CA MET A 149 -1.85 2.28 15.50
C MET A 149 -2.90 1.96 16.57
N GLU A 150 -2.50 1.68 17.80
CA GLU A 150 -3.39 1.48 18.95
C GLU A 150 -3.98 2.79 19.49
N ASP A 151 -3.35 3.94 19.21
CA ASP A 151 -3.85 5.26 19.52
C ASP A 151 -4.77 5.78 18.39
N ASP A 152 -5.94 5.17 18.29
CA ASP A 152 -7.01 5.57 17.36
C ASP A 152 -6.55 5.60 15.88
N PHE A 153 -5.76 4.62 15.47
CA PHE A 153 -5.22 4.51 14.11
C PHE A 153 -4.44 5.75 13.67
N ASN A 154 -3.53 6.24 14.49
CA ASN A 154 -2.66 7.36 14.17
C ASN A 154 -1.61 6.96 13.12
N THR A 155 -2.06 6.89 11.87
CA THR A 155 -1.22 6.48 10.73
C THR A 155 -0.08 7.45 10.45
N ALA A 156 -0.21 8.72 10.82
CA ALA A 156 0.85 9.71 10.67
C ALA A 156 2.08 9.35 11.52
N ASP A 157 1.87 9.03 12.80
CA ASP A 157 2.95 8.62 13.71
C ASP A 157 3.45 7.20 13.37
N ALA A 158 2.56 6.30 12.90
CA ALA A 158 2.97 5.00 12.40
C ALA A 158 3.93 5.12 11.19
N ILE A 159 3.65 6.03 10.25
CA ILE A 159 4.55 6.34 9.12
C ILE A 159 5.87 6.95 9.63
N ALA A 160 5.85 7.77 10.68
CA ALA A 160 7.09 8.29 11.29
C ALA A 160 7.97 7.15 11.82
N ALA A 161 7.40 6.15 12.50
CA ALA A 161 8.12 4.96 12.94
C ALA A 161 8.72 4.15 11.76
N VAL A 162 7.99 4.06 10.64
CA VAL A 162 8.54 3.46 9.40
C VAL A 162 9.73 4.25 8.87
N PHE A 163 9.69 5.59 8.87
CA PHE A 163 10.83 6.41 8.47
C PHE A 163 12.03 6.28 9.40
N ASP A 164 11.81 6.10 10.69
CA ASP A 164 12.90 5.87 11.65
C ASP A 164 13.56 4.50 11.39
N LEU A 165 12.77 3.46 11.07
CA LEU A 165 13.31 2.17 10.62
C LEU A 165 14.10 2.32 9.31
N VAL A 166 13.60 3.07 8.32
CA VAL A 166 14.31 3.35 7.05
C VAL A 166 15.64 4.06 7.32
N LYS A 167 15.62 5.08 8.18
CA LYS A 167 16.85 5.80 8.58
C LYS A 167 17.84 4.87 9.27
N PHE A 168 17.36 4.04 10.19
CA PHE A 168 18.19 3.05 10.89
C PHE A 168 18.80 2.06 9.90
N ALA A 169 18.01 1.48 9.00
CA ALA A 169 18.49 0.56 7.99
C ALA A 169 19.59 1.20 7.12
N ASN A 170 19.33 2.38 6.55
CA ASN A 170 20.30 3.09 5.70
C ASN A 170 21.59 3.47 6.45
N SER A 171 21.56 3.62 7.77
CA SER A 171 22.73 3.99 8.56
C SER A 171 23.53 2.80 9.08
N ASN A 172 22.96 1.60 9.08
CA ASN A 172 23.54 0.39 9.68
C ASN A 172 23.65 -0.77 8.71
N THR A 173 23.53 -0.52 7.39
CA THR A 173 23.74 -1.53 6.35
C THR A 173 24.70 -1.02 5.29
N ASP A 174 25.54 -1.93 4.78
CA ASP A 174 26.50 -1.70 3.70
C ASP A 174 26.80 -3.01 2.94
N SER A 175 27.85 -3.00 2.09
CA SER A 175 28.27 -4.17 1.31
C SER A 175 28.85 -5.32 2.14
N GLU A 176 29.24 -5.08 3.39
CA GLU A 176 29.80 -6.09 4.30
C GLU A 176 28.71 -6.76 5.15
N SER A 177 27.48 -6.20 5.15
CA SER A 177 26.34 -6.72 5.91
C SER A 177 25.94 -8.11 5.43
N SER A 178 25.50 -8.97 6.39
CA SER A 178 25.11 -10.34 6.08
C SER A 178 23.72 -10.41 5.41
N ALA A 179 23.53 -11.42 4.56
CA ALA A 179 22.27 -11.67 3.88
C ALA A 179 21.09 -11.88 4.85
N GLU A 180 21.34 -12.54 6.00
CA GLU A 180 20.33 -12.74 7.03
C GLU A 180 19.90 -11.43 7.69
N TYR A 181 20.85 -10.53 8.03
CA TYR A 181 20.55 -9.24 8.64
C TYR A 181 19.73 -8.35 7.68
N LEU A 182 20.22 -8.23 6.45
CA LEU A 182 19.54 -7.47 5.39
C LEU A 182 18.14 -8.01 5.12
N GLY A 183 17.99 -9.34 5.08
CA GLY A 183 16.70 -10.00 4.91
C GLY A 183 15.71 -9.68 6.03
N LYS A 184 16.16 -9.77 7.29
CA LYS A 184 15.31 -9.45 8.45
C LYS A 184 14.86 -8.00 8.48
N LEU A 185 15.75 -7.06 8.13
CA LEU A 185 15.37 -5.63 8.01
C LEU A 185 14.36 -5.40 6.90
N PHE A 186 14.56 -6.03 5.75
CA PHE A 186 13.62 -5.97 4.63
C PHE A 186 12.24 -6.53 5.03
N ASP A 187 12.21 -7.73 5.62
CA ASP A 187 10.97 -8.39 6.03
C ASP A 187 10.22 -7.56 7.08
N LEU A 188 10.94 -6.91 8.01
CA LEU A 188 10.36 -6.01 8.99
C LEU A 188 9.76 -4.77 8.33
N LEU A 189 10.48 -4.14 7.39
CA LEU A 189 9.98 -2.99 6.66
C LEU A 189 8.71 -3.33 5.87
N VAL A 190 8.70 -4.48 5.18
CA VAL A 190 7.51 -4.98 4.47
C VAL A 190 6.37 -5.22 5.44
N LYS A 191 6.62 -5.87 6.59
CA LYS A 191 5.60 -6.14 7.61
C LYS A 191 4.88 -4.86 8.07
N LEU A 192 5.62 -3.80 8.40
CA LEU A 192 5.02 -2.55 8.88
C LEU A 192 4.28 -1.81 7.75
N THR A 193 4.86 -1.76 6.55
CA THR A 193 4.24 -1.09 5.40
C THR A 193 3.02 -1.84 4.88
N ASP A 194 2.97 -3.16 5.02
CA ASP A 194 1.85 -4.01 4.60
C ASP A 194 0.58 -3.73 5.44
N VAL A 195 0.74 -3.45 6.74
CA VAL A 195 -0.38 -3.02 7.61
C VAL A 195 -1.04 -1.74 7.06
N LEU A 196 -0.23 -0.83 6.53
CA LEU A 196 -0.69 0.41 5.90
C LEU A 196 -1.16 0.20 4.44
N GLY A 197 -0.95 -0.99 3.89
CA GLY A 197 -1.22 -1.33 2.49
C GLY A 197 -0.33 -0.56 1.51
N LEU A 198 0.88 -0.22 1.93
CA LEU A 198 1.89 0.41 1.09
C LEU A 198 2.75 -0.69 0.48
N LEU A 199 2.68 -0.82 -0.84
CA LEU A 199 3.38 -1.86 -1.59
C LEU A 199 4.85 -1.43 -1.82
N VAL A 200 5.74 -1.80 -0.91
CA VAL A 200 7.18 -1.55 -1.06
C VAL A 200 7.89 -2.72 -1.74
N ASP A 201 7.31 -3.90 -1.71
CA ASP A 201 7.74 -5.06 -2.46
C ASP A 201 6.97 -5.15 -3.78
N LYS A 202 7.27 -4.22 -4.69
CA LYS A 202 6.75 -4.34 -6.06
C LYS A 202 7.38 -5.58 -6.67
N LYS A 203 6.56 -6.54 -7.12
CA LYS A 203 7.01 -7.52 -8.11
C LYS A 203 7.58 -6.71 -9.26
N GLU A 204 8.80 -7.03 -9.70
CA GLU A 204 9.43 -6.37 -10.84
C GLU A 204 8.40 -6.33 -11.97
N ASP A 205 7.90 -5.15 -12.27
CA ASP A 205 7.09 -4.95 -13.45
C ASP A 205 8.01 -5.24 -14.64
N ILE A 206 7.73 -6.32 -15.36
CA ILE A 206 8.48 -6.62 -16.58
C ILE A 206 8.37 -5.41 -17.48
N LEU A 207 9.52 -4.89 -17.96
CA LEU A 207 9.55 -3.82 -18.95
C LEU A 207 8.76 -4.26 -20.20
N ASP A 208 8.03 -3.34 -20.80
CA ASP A 208 7.22 -3.64 -22.01
C ASP A 208 8.07 -4.27 -23.12
N GLU A 209 9.34 -3.86 -23.27
CA GLU A 209 10.32 -4.47 -24.19
C GLU A 209 10.59 -5.95 -23.88
N ASP A 210 10.63 -6.34 -22.61
CA ASP A 210 10.85 -7.74 -22.25
C ASP A 210 9.57 -8.58 -22.42
N ILE A 211 8.41 -7.98 -22.24
CA ILE A 211 7.12 -8.60 -22.59
C ILE A 211 7.07 -8.86 -24.10
N GLU A 212 7.45 -7.88 -24.92
CA GLU A 212 7.48 -8.02 -26.37
C GLU A 212 8.46 -9.12 -26.83
N LYS A 213 9.65 -9.18 -26.24
CA LYS A 213 10.63 -10.27 -26.51
C LYS A 213 10.07 -11.64 -26.15
N LEU A 214 9.40 -11.77 -24.99
CA LEU A 214 8.78 -13.04 -24.58
C LEU A 214 7.61 -13.42 -25.49
N ILE A 215 6.86 -12.46 -26.00
CA ILE A 215 5.81 -12.69 -26.98
C ILE A 215 6.40 -13.17 -28.31
N GLU A 216 7.51 -12.56 -28.79
CA GLU A 216 8.21 -12.99 -30.00
C GLU A 216 8.78 -14.42 -29.83
N GLU A 217 9.40 -14.73 -28.69
CA GLU A 217 9.90 -16.07 -28.36
C GLU A 217 8.75 -17.09 -28.34
N ARG A 218 7.62 -16.76 -27.75
CA ARG A 218 6.42 -17.62 -27.76
C ARG A 218 5.92 -17.87 -29.19
N GLN A 219 5.89 -16.83 -30.01
CA GLN A 219 5.48 -16.99 -31.42
C GLN A 219 6.47 -17.87 -32.21
N ALA A 220 7.77 -17.71 -31.99
CA ALA A 220 8.80 -18.55 -32.58
C ALA A 220 8.65 -20.02 -32.15
N ALA A 221 8.44 -20.29 -30.87
CA ALA A 221 8.16 -21.63 -30.35
C ALA A 221 6.92 -22.27 -31.00
N ARG A 222 5.82 -21.53 -31.13
CA ARG A 222 4.62 -22.01 -31.84
C ARG A 222 4.86 -22.33 -33.32
N LYS A 223 5.65 -21.51 -34.03
CA LYS A 223 6.06 -21.80 -35.42
C LYS A 223 6.91 -23.04 -35.51
N ALA A 224 7.78 -23.28 -34.54
CA ALA A 224 8.60 -24.49 -34.44
C ALA A 224 7.82 -25.73 -33.94
N LYS A 225 6.52 -25.57 -33.62
CA LYS A 225 5.64 -26.60 -33.02
C LYS A 225 6.07 -27.06 -31.62
N ASP A 226 6.88 -26.25 -30.93
CA ASP A 226 7.23 -26.42 -29.51
C ASP A 226 6.15 -25.79 -28.65
N PHE A 227 5.04 -26.51 -28.49
CA PHE A 227 3.89 -26.05 -27.74
C PHE A 227 4.18 -25.97 -26.22
N ALA A 228 5.04 -26.87 -25.71
CA ALA A 228 5.40 -26.88 -24.30
C ALA A 228 6.13 -25.57 -23.89
N ARG A 229 7.06 -25.11 -24.72
CA ARG A 229 7.75 -23.83 -24.50
C ARG A 229 6.80 -22.64 -24.62
N ALA A 230 5.90 -22.67 -25.61
CA ALA A 230 4.95 -21.59 -25.82
C ALA A 230 3.93 -21.44 -24.68
N ASP A 231 3.49 -22.57 -24.08
CA ASP A 231 2.59 -22.57 -22.92
C ASP A 231 3.34 -22.12 -21.64
N ALA A 232 4.58 -22.58 -21.44
CA ALA A 232 5.40 -22.12 -20.30
C ALA A 232 5.61 -20.59 -20.30
N ILE A 233 5.87 -19.97 -21.47
CA ILE A 233 6.00 -18.52 -21.59
C ILE A 233 4.68 -17.81 -21.30
N ARG A 234 3.55 -18.37 -21.75
CA ARG A 234 2.24 -17.80 -21.48
C ARG A 234 1.90 -17.82 -20.00
N ASP A 235 2.21 -18.93 -19.33
CA ASP A 235 1.93 -19.11 -17.91
C ASP A 235 2.83 -18.20 -17.05
N ASP A 236 4.12 -18.07 -17.40
CA ASP A 236 5.05 -17.12 -16.78
C ASP A 236 4.57 -15.66 -16.91
N LEU A 237 4.10 -15.26 -18.11
CA LEU A 237 3.53 -13.94 -18.32
C LEU A 237 2.23 -13.74 -17.51
N LEU A 238 1.40 -14.77 -17.40
CA LEU A 238 0.16 -14.71 -16.62
C LEU A 238 0.45 -14.58 -15.11
N GLU A 239 1.43 -15.32 -14.59
CA GLU A 239 1.89 -15.18 -13.19
C GLU A 239 2.42 -13.77 -12.88
N LYS A 240 3.00 -13.11 -13.89
CA LYS A 240 3.47 -11.72 -13.82
C LYS A 240 2.37 -10.68 -14.09
N GLY A 241 1.10 -11.13 -14.14
CA GLY A 241 -0.05 -10.23 -14.35
C GLY A 241 -0.23 -9.76 -15.79
N ILE A 242 0.38 -10.44 -16.78
CA ILE A 242 0.25 -10.10 -18.20
C ILE A 242 -0.69 -11.10 -18.88
N VAL A 243 -1.79 -10.60 -19.43
CA VAL A 243 -2.78 -11.41 -20.16
C VAL A 243 -2.56 -11.25 -21.64
N LEU A 244 -2.28 -12.38 -22.32
CA LEU A 244 -2.12 -12.42 -23.77
C LEU A 244 -3.45 -12.74 -24.47
N LYS A 245 -3.71 -12.06 -25.57
CA LYS A 245 -4.84 -12.32 -26.47
C LYS A 245 -4.33 -12.52 -27.90
N ASP A 246 -4.45 -13.75 -28.41
CA ASP A 246 -4.15 -14.06 -29.81
C ASP A 246 -5.24 -13.45 -30.73
N THR A 247 -4.85 -12.64 -31.70
CA THR A 247 -5.74 -12.07 -32.72
C THR A 247 -5.26 -12.44 -34.11
N ARG A 248 -6.07 -12.17 -35.13
CA ARG A 248 -5.68 -12.41 -36.53
C ARG A 248 -4.54 -11.52 -37.04
N GLU A 249 -4.36 -10.37 -36.35
CA GLU A 249 -3.36 -9.35 -36.66
C GLU A 249 -2.08 -9.49 -35.81
N GLY A 250 -2.06 -10.43 -34.84
CA GLY A 250 -0.94 -10.68 -33.93
C GLY A 250 -1.38 -10.95 -32.49
N VAL A 251 -0.42 -10.96 -31.57
CA VAL A 251 -0.68 -11.11 -30.14
C VAL A 251 -0.81 -9.72 -29.52
N GLN A 252 -1.95 -9.47 -28.90
CA GLN A 252 -2.16 -8.30 -28.04
C GLN A 252 -1.99 -8.69 -26.59
N TRP A 253 -1.49 -7.80 -25.79
CA TRP A 253 -1.33 -8.03 -24.35
C TRP A 253 -1.88 -6.85 -23.54
N LYS A 254 -2.22 -7.13 -22.29
CA LYS A 254 -2.62 -6.11 -21.30
C LYS A 254 -2.15 -6.55 -19.92
N ARG A 255 -1.88 -5.59 -19.05
CA ARG A 255 -1.69 -5.83 -17.63
C ARG A 255 -3.06 -6.12 -16.99
N ALA A 256 -3.11 -7.15 -16.11
CA ALA A 256 -4.34 -7.57 -15.43
C ALA A 256 -4.74 -6.60 -14.31
#